data_116fdc1233b8ae77813e804ab8cbaf48
#
_entry.id   116fdc1233b8ae77813e804ab8cbaf48
#
_cell.length_a   1.000
_cell.length_b   1.000
_cell.length_c   1.000
_cell.angle_alpha   90.00
_cell.angle_beta   90.00
_cell.angle_gamma   90.00
#
_symmetry.space_group_name_H-M   'P 1'
#
loop_
_entity.id
_entity.type
_entity.pdbx_description
1 polymer ?
#
loop_
_entity_poly.entity_id
_entity_poly.type
_entity_poly.pdbx_seq_one_letter_code
_entity_poly.pdbx_strand_id
1 'polypeptide(L)'
;MMDILLQTIEKAVNVDQDEKELIARLFHEKKYAKGDYFLKESDVCRNVGFMISGVMRYYINDDGEEKTYGFAKESDFVCNNESFLPQQPSRQIIQALEDCTLLVIGYSDLQKFYTSIKSGERFGRLVIEQVFVKTLQGLNSFYTDSPDLRYEKFLKEYPDLLQRIPQYYIASYVGVKPQSLSRIRSRNTRRE
;
A
#
# COMPACT_ATOMS: atom_id res chain seq x y z
N MET A 1 -6.34 -16.29 -7.57
CA MET A 1 -5.82 -14.91 -7.55
C MET A 1 -6.90 -13.92 -7.94
N MET A 2 -7.47 -14.05 -9.13
CA MET A 2 -8.57 -13.16 -9.57
C MET A 2 -9.76 -13.19 -8.61
N ASP A 3 -10.12 -14.35 -8.07
CA ASP A 3 -11.22 -14.49 -7.12
C ASP A 3 -11.07 -13.63 -5.86
N ILE A 4 -9.82 -13.43 -5.37
CA ILE A 4 -9.56 -12.59 -4.19
C ILE A 4 -9.86 -11.13 -4.50
N LEU A 5 -9.45 -10.64 -5.68
CA LEU A 5 -9.78 -9.28 -6.16
C LEU A 5 -11.29 -9.13 -6.33
N LEU A 6 -11.95 -10.06 -7.02
CA LEU A 6 -13.40 -10.03 -7.23
C LEU A 6 -14.16 -10.02 -5.91
N GLN A 7 -13.81 -10.88 -4.96
CA GLN A 7 -14.40 -10.87 -3.62
C GLN A 7 -14.18 -9.54 -2.89
N THR A 8 -13.02 -8.90 -3.08
CA THR A 8 -12.75 -7.58 -2.49
C THR A 8 -13.64 -6.50 -3.10
N ILE A 9 -13.86 -6.54 -4.42
CA ILE A 9 -14.78 -5.63 -5.11
C ILE A 9 -16.23 -5.89 -4.66
N GLU A 10 -16.65 -7.15 -4.59
CA GLU A 10 -18.00 -7.56 -4.21
C GLU A 10 -18.40 -7.19 -2.78
N LYS A 11 -17.44 -7.04 -1.88
CA LYS A 11 -17.70 -6.51 -0.51
C LYS A 11 -18.19 -5.07 -0.52
N ALA A 12 -17.85 -4.30 -1.55
CA ALA A 12 -18.16 -2.88 -1.64
C ALA A 12 -19.29 -2.56 -2.64
N VAL A 13 -19.40 -3.35 -3.71
CA VAL A 13 -20.35 -3.13 -4.81
C VAL A 13 -20.81 -4.44 -5.43
N ASN A 14 -22.02 -4.47 -5.98
CA ASN A 14 -22.50 -5.63 -6.74
C ASN A 14 -21.86 -5.63 -8.13
N VAL A 15 -21.45 -6.81 -8.59
CA VAL A 15 -20.88 -7.05 -9.93
C VAL A 15 -21.56 -8.28 -10.52
N ASP A 16 -22.06 -8.18 -11.76
CA ASP A 16 -22.63 -9.31 -12.47
C ASP A 16 -21.54 -10.16 -13.17
N GLN A 17 -21.93 -11.26 -13.80
CA GLN A 17 -20.98 -12.19 -14.39
C GLN A 17 -20.20 -11.58 -15.58
N ASP A 18 -20.85 -10.78 -16.41
CA ASP A 18 -20.20 -10.13 -17.56
C ASP A 18 -19.19 -9.09 -17.09
N GLU A 19 -19.53 -8.36 -16.01
CA GLU A 19 -18.64 -7.41 -15.36
C GLU A 19 -17.41 -8.09 -14.73
N LYS A 20 -17.58 -9.27 -14.10
CA LYS A 20 -16.45 -10.07 -13.58
C LYS A 20 -15.49 -10.49 -14.70
N GLU A 21 -16.02 -10.93 -15.83
CA GLU A 21 -15.20 -11.28 -16.98
C GLU A 21 -14.44 -10.06 -17.54
N LEU A 22 -15.09 -8.90 -17.58
CA LEU A 22 -14.44 -7.67 -18.00
C LEU A 22 -13.32 -7.28 -17.02
N ILE A 23 -13.58 -7.31 -15.71
CA ILE A 23 -12.57 -7.05 -14.67
C ILE A 23 -11.38 -7.98 -14.85
N ALA A 24 -11.61 -9.28 -15.08
CA ALA A 24 -10.55 -10.25 -15.29
C ALA A 24 -9.68 -9.95 -16.53
N ARG A 25 -10.25 -9.31 -17.56
CA ARG A 25 -9.49 -8.87 -18.76
C ARG A 25 -8.70 -7.59 -18.55
N LEU A 26 -9.14 -6.72 -17.63
CA LEU A 26 -8.50 -5.43 -17.36
C LEU A 26 -7.31 -5.54 -16.41
N PHE A 27 -7.29 -6.56 -15.56
CA PHE A 27 -6.20 -6.80 -14.62
C PHE A 27 -5.26 -7.88 -15.12
N HIS A 28 -3.94 -7.62 -14.99
CA HIS A 28 -2.89 -8.54 -15.42
C HIS A 28 -1.99 -8.92 -14.25
N GLU A 29 -1.56 -10.19 -14.18
CA GLU A 29 -0.59 -10.63 -13.20
C GLU A 29 0.78 -9.99 -13.45
N LYS A 30 1.40 -9.48 -12.40
CA LYS A 30 2.77 -8.98 -12.41
C LYS A 30 3.51 -9.44 -11.16
N LYS A 31 4.72 -9.98 -11.36
CA LYS A 31 5.61 -10.44 -10.30
C LYS A 31 6.77 -9.48 -10.13
N TYR A 32 7.18 -9.32 -8.88
CA TYR A 32 8.33 -8.53 -8.48
C TYR A 32 9.18 -9.38 -7.56
N ALA A 33 10.45 -9.53 -7.86
CA ALA A 33 11.40 -10.14 -6.94
C ALA A 33 11.68 -9.19 -5.77
N LYS A 34 12.13 -9.74 -4.65
CA LYS A 34 12.60 -8.94 -3.53
C LYS A 34 13.64 -7.90 -3.99
N GLY A 35 13.40 -6.65 -3.66
CA GLY A 35 14.22 -5.50 -4.07
C GLY A 35 13.77 -4.79 -5.33
N ASP A 36 12.88 -5.39 -6.13
CA ASP A 36 12.32 -4.76 -7.32
C ASP A 36 11.45 -3.55 -6.95
N TYR A 37 11.24 -2.67 -7.92
CA TYR A 37 10.46 -1.46 -7.75
C TYR A 37 9.15 -1.55 -8.53
N PHE A 38 8.04 -1.30 -7.82
CA PHE A 38 6.76 -0.99 -8.44
C PHE A 38 6.77 0.44 -9.02
N LEU A 39 7.41 1.36 -8.30
CA LEU A 39 7.61 2.75 -8.69
C LEU A 39 8.98 3.22 -8.20
N LYS A 40 9.77 3.84 -9.09
CA LYS A 40 11.01 4.53 -8.73
C LYS A 40 10.79 6.03 -8.61
N GLU A 41 11.71 6.70 -7.91
CA GLU A 41 11.75 8.16 -7.88
C GLU A 41 11.88 8.71 -9.31
N SER A 42 11.19 9.79 -9.58
CA SER A 42 11.11 10.48 -10.88
C SER A 42 10.36 9.71 -11.98
N ASP A 43 9.93 8.47 -11.75
CA ASP A 43 9.03 7.75 -12.66
C ASP A 43 7.58 8.22 -12.46
N VAL A 44 6.76 8.08 -13.52
CA VAL A 44 5.31 8.26 -13.43
C VAL A 44 4.66 6.94 -12.99
N CYS A 45 3.85 6.99 -11.94
CA CYS A 45 3.04 5.84 -11.53
C CYS A 45 1.95 5.57 -12.58
N ARG A 46 2.09 4.49 -13.35
CA ARG A 46 1.19 4.18 -14.48
C ARG A 46 0.16 3.11 -14.14
N ASN A 47 0.30 2.47 -12.98
CA ASN A 47 -0.53 1.33 -12.61
C ASN A 47 -1.07 1.47 -11.19
N VAL A 48 -2.24 0.88 -10.96
CA VAL A 48 -2.72 0.45 -9.66
C VAL A 48 -2.50 -1.05 -9.56
N GLY A 49 -1.92 -1.52 -8.46
CA GLY A 49 -1.75 -2.94 -8.16
C GLY A 49 -2.68 -3.38 -7.04
N PHE A 50 -3.14 -4.63 -7.08
CA PHE A 50 -3.80 -5.32 -5.98
C PHE A 50 -2.88 -6.46 -5.51
N MET A 51 -2.49 -6.44 -4.24
CA MET A 51 -1.55 -7.40 -3.67
C MET A 51 -2.20 -8.78 -3.50
N ILE A 52 -1.62 -9.79 -4.16
CA ILE A 52 -1.99 -11.20 -3.97
C ILE A 52 -1.10 -11.83 -2.91
N SER A 53 0.20 -11.57 -2.96
CA SER A 53 1.18 -12.03 -1.98
C SER A 53 2.34 -11.05 -1.91
N GLY A 54 2.99 -11.02 -0.75
CA GLY A 54 4.18 -10.24 -0.53
C GLY A 54 3.96 -8.96 0.24
N VAL A 55 5.03 -8.19 0.42
CA VAL A 55 5.05 -6.90 1.12
C VAL A 55 5.75 -5.86 0.28
N MET A 56 5.11 -4.72 0.08
CA MET A 56 5.73 -3.53 -0.50
C MET A 56 5.87 -2.42 0.53
N ARG A 57 6.93 -1.65 0.39
CA ARG A 57 7.26 -0.52 1.24
C ARG A 57 7.13 0.77 0.44
N TYR A 58 6.53 1.78 1.05
CA TYR A 58 6.48 3.15 0.54
C TYR A 58 7.48 4.01 1.30
N TYR A 59 8.33 4.73 0.58
CA TYR A 59 9.29 5.63 1.18
C TYR A 59 9.65 6.80 0.24
N ILE A 60 10.23 7.82 0.81
CA ILE A 60 10.91 8.91 0.10
C ILE A 60 12.39 8.90 0.45
N ASN A 61 13.24 9.31 -0.48
CA ASN A 61 14.65 9.56 -0.23
C ASN A 61 14.82 11.06 0.05
N ASP A 62 15.31 11.37 1.25
CA ASP A 62 15.58 12.75 1.68
C ASP A 62 17.07 12.86 2.00
N ASP A 63 17.84 13.37 1.06
CA ASP A 63 19.29 13.52 1.13
C ASP A 63 20.05 12.24 1.53
N GLY A 64 19.63 11.11 0.99
CA GLY A 64 20.22 9.78 1.27
C GLY A 64 19.63 9.06 2.48
N GLU A 65 18.68 9.67 3.20
CA GLU A 65 17.92 9.03 4.25
C GLU A 65 16.57 8.55 3.72
N GLU A 66 16.35 7.22 3.77
CA GLU A 66 15.07 6.63 3.35
C GLU A 66 14.02 6.75 4.46
N LYS A 67 13.01 7.58 4.23
CA LYS A 67 11.90 7.81 5.17
C LYS A 67 10.69 6.97 4.77
N THR A 68 10.49 5.86 5.47
CA THR A 68 9.33 4.97 5.29
C THR A 68 8.08 5.62 5.87
N TYR A 69 6.97 5.61 5.09
CA TYR A 69 5.70 6.15 5.56
C TYR A 69 4.54 5.15 5.41
N GLY A 70 4.77 3.97 4.81
CA GLY A 70 3.73 2.96 4.67
C GLY A 70 4.24 1.61 4.19
N PHE A 71 3.36 0.63 4.32
CA PHE A 71 3.52 -0.71 3.76
C PHE A 71 2.20 -1.13 3.11
N ALA A 72 2.30 -1.99 2.10
CA ALA A 72 1.17 -2.73 1.54
C ALA A 72 1.46 -4.22 1.64
N LYS A 73 0.43 -5.00 1.95
CA LYS A 73 0.45 -6.44 2.07
C LYS A 73 -0.73 -7.06 1.32
N GLU A 74 -0.96 -8.34 1.50
CA GLU A 74 -2.04 -9.08 0.84
C GLU A 74 -3.39 -8.38 1.00
N SER A 75 -4.14 -8.29 -0.08
CA SER A 75 -5.44 -7.62 -0.22
C SER A 75 -5.41 -6.09 -0.17
N ASP A 76 -4.24 -5.46 -0.10
CA ASP A 76 -4.11 -4.01 -0.23
C ASP A 76 -4.00 -3.58 -1.70
N PHE A 77 -4.48 -2.37 -1.99
CA PHE A 77 -4.19 -1.69 -3.26
C PHE A 77 -2.88 -0.91 -3.16
N VAL A 78 -2.04 -1.04 -4.19
CA VAL A 78 -0.73 -0.38 -4.32
C VAL A 78 -0.80 0.67 -5.40
N CYS A 79 -0.61 1.92 -5.03
CA CYS A 79 -0.55 3.05 -5.96
C CYS A 79 0.12 4.26 -5.28
N ASN A 80 0.77 5.10 -6.07
CA ASN A 80 1.05 6.48 -5.65
C ASN A 80 0.03 7.41 -6.31
N ASN A 81 -1.01 7.76 -5.58
CA ASN A 81 -2.09 8.60 -6.10
C ASN A 81 -1.62 10.02 -6.48
N GLU A 82 -0.61 10.57 -5.80
CA GLU A 82 -0.01 11.88 -6.12
C GLU A 82 0.62 11.91 -7.51
N SER A 83 1.16 10.78 -7.96
CA SER A 83 1.73 10.62 -9.30
C SER A 83 0.70 10.07 -10.30
N PHE A 84 -0.09 9.06 -9.89
CA PHE A 84 -0.99 8.34 -10.76
C PHE A 84 -2.15 9.19 -11.28
N LEU A 85 -2.79 9.99 -10.42
CA LEU A 85 -3.96 10.76 -10.83
C LEU A 85 -3.61 11.88 -11.84
N PRO A 86 -2.59 12.72 -11.61
CA PRO A 86 -2.18 13.75 -12.57
C PRO A 86 -1.22 13.23 -13.63
N GLN A 87 -0.80 11.94 -13.60
CA GLN A 87 0.20 11.34 -14.49
C GLN A 87 1.53 12.14 -14.51
N GLN A 88 2.02 12.49 -13.31
CA GLN A 88 3.24 13.27 -13.10
C GLN A 88 4.34 12.45 -12.40
N PRO A 89 5.62 12.82 -12.55
CA PRO A 89 6.71 12.14 -11.87
C PRO A 89 6.55 12.11 -10.35
N SER A 90 6.93 10.97 -9.75
CA SER A 90 6.82 10.71 -8.31
C SER A 90 8.10 11.09 -7.58
N ARG A 91 7.97 11.65 -6.38
CA ARG A 91 9.05 11.69 -5.39
C ARG A 91 9.06 10.45 -4.49
N GLN A 92 7.99 9.67 -4.52
CA GLN A 92 7.83 8.49 -3.70
C GLN A 92 8.34 7.26 -4.44
N ILE A 93 8.84 6.31 -3.67
CA ILE A 93 9.36 5.03 -4.15
C ILE A 93 8.51 3.92 -3.54
N ILE A 94 8.16 2.91 -4.35
CA ILE A 94 7.46 1.71 -3.90
C ILE A 94 8.30 0.50 -4.26
N GLN A 95 8.79 -0.22 -3.25
CA GLN A 95 9.75 -1.31 -3.39
C GLN A 95 9.22 -2.59 -2.75
N ALA A 96 9.43 -3.72 -3.42
CA ALA A 96 9.15 -5.06 -2.90
C ALA A 96 10.16 -5.44 -1.81
N LEU A 97 9.67 -5.80 -0.62
CA LEU A 97 10.50 -6.26 0.51
C LEU A 97 10.70 -7.77 0.51
N GLU A 98 9.88 -8.48 -0.24
CA GLU A 98 9.95 -9.93 -0.51
C GLU A 98 9.39 -10.17 -1.91
N ASP A 99 9.39 -11.41 -2.39
CA ASP A 99 8.80 -11.73 -3.68
C ASP A 99 7.30 -11.46 -3.65
N CYS A 100 6.84 -10.60 -4.56
CA CYS A 100 5.46 -10.12 -4.61
C CYS A 100 4.76 -10.56 -5.89
N THR A 101 3.48 -10.90 -5.77
CA THR A 101 2.57 -11.11 -6.90
C THR A 101 1.42 -10.12 -6.79
N LEU A 102 1.17 -9.38 -7.86
CA LEU A 102 0.09 -8.40 -7.95
C LEU A 102 -0.79 -8.65 -9.16
N LEU A 103 -2.05 -8.27 -9.06
CA LEU A 103 -2.89 -7.98 -10.22
C LEU A 103 -2.83 -6.47 -10.48
N VAL A 104 -2.38 -6.07 -11.66
CA VAL A 104 -2.18 -4.65 -12.00
C VAL A 104 -3.15 -4.19 -13.08
N ILE A 105 -3.63 -2.97 -12.95
CA ILE A 105 -4.44 -2.28 -13.95
C ILE A 105 -3.78 -0.95 -14.31
N GLY A 106 -3.63 -0.69 -15.61
CA GLY A 106 -3.07 0.57 -16.11
C GLY A 106 -4.09 1.72 -16.06
N TYR A 107 -3.59 2.96 -16.18
CA TYR A 107 -4.42 4.17 -16.11
C TYR A 107 -5.61 4.11 -17.10
N SER A 108 -5.37 3.81 -18.38
CA SER A 108 -6.44 3.74 -19.41
C SER A 108 -7.47 2.64 -19.14
N ASP A 109 -7.03 1.49 -18.65
CA ASP A 109 -7.93 0.38 -18.35
C ASP A 109 -8.71 0.63 -17.05
N LEU A 110 -8.15 1.38 -16.09
CA LEU A 110 -8.91 1.85 -14.94
C LEU A 110 -10.02 2.83 -15.35
N GLN A 111 -9.81 3.69 -16.36
CA GLN A 111 -10.88 4.52 -16.89
C GLN A 111 -11.98 3.66 -17.55
N LYS A 112 -11.62 2.59 -18.28
CA LYS A 112 -12.59 1.63 -18.81
C LYS A 112 -13.34 0.91 -17.69
N PHE A 113 -12.66 0.50 -16.62
CA PHE A 113 -13.30 -0.08 -15.44
C PHE A 113 -14.37 0.87 -14.89
N TYR A 114 -14.06 2.16 -14.73
CA TYR A 114 -15.03 3.14 -14.23
C TYR A 114 -16.23 3.34 -15.14
N THR A 115 -16.03 3.37 -16.45
CA THR A 115 -17.12 3.64 -17.40
C THR A 115 -17.93 2.41 -17.80
N SER A 116 -17.36 1.21 -17.71
CA SER A 116 -17.98 -0.03 -18.20
C SER A 116 -18.58 -0.90 -17.10
N ILE A 117 -18.13 -0.75 -15.85
CA ILE A 117 -18.71 -1.42 -14.68
C ILE A 117 -19.76 -0.49 -14.06
N LYS A 118 -21.01 -0.94 -13.89
CA LYS A 118 -22.13 -0.13 -13.37
C LYS A 118 -21.81 0.60 -12.07
N SER A 119 -21.07 -0.07 -11.19
CA SER A 119 -20.63 0.49 -9.90
C SER A 119 -19.14 0.79 -9.85
N GLY A 120 -18.44 0.87 -10.98
CA GLY A 120 -17.01 1.07 -11.09
C GLY A 120 -16.53 2.36 -10.44
N GLU A 121 -17.17 3.50 -10.77
CA GLU A 121 -16.86 4.80 -10.14
C GLU A 121 -17.13 4.79 -8.63
N ARG A 122 -18.24 4.16 -8.20
CA ARG A 122 -18.57 4.02 -6.79
C ARG A 122 -17.48 3.23 -6.05
N PHE A 123 -17.03 2.13 -6.64
CA PHE A 123 -15.93 1.33 -6.07
C PHE A 123 -14.64 2.16 -5.96
N GLY A 124 -14.23 2.82 -7.03
CA GLY A 124 -13.04 3.68 -7.04
C GLY A 124 -13.12 4.79 -5.99
N ARG A 125 -14.26 5.47 -5.88
CA ARG A 125 -14.49 6.50 -4.86
C ARG A 125 -14.34 5.93 -3.44
N LEU A 126 -14.95 4.78 -3.14
CA LEU A 126 -14.84 4.15 -1.82
C LEU A 126 -13.40 3.78 -1.47
N VAL A 127 -12.62 3.27 -2.43
CA VAL A 127 -11.19 2.98 -2.23
C VAL A 127 -10.41 4.26 -1.92
N ILE A 128 -10.63 5.33 -2.70
CA ILE A 128 -9.93 6.61 -2.48
C ILE A 128 -10.34 7.27 -1.16
N GLU A 129 -11.62 7.20 -0.77
CA GLU A 129 -12.09 7.69 0.53
C GLU A 129 -11.35 6.99 1.70
N GLN A 130 -11.18 5.66 1.62
CA GLN A 130 -10.42 4.91 2.63
C GLN A 130 -8.94 5.32 2.66
N VAL A 131 -8.31 5.44 1.50
CA VAL A 131 -6.91 5.89 1.38
C VAL A 131 -6.76 7.30 1.96
N PHE A 132 -7.68 8.21 1.65
CA PHE A 132 -7.67 9.59 2.16
C PHE A 132 -7.77 9.65 3.69
N VAL A 133 -8.75 8.92 4.27
CA VAL A 133 -8.91 8.85 5.74
C VAL A 133 -7.66 8.26 6.39
N LYS A 134 -7.11 7.17 5.86
CA LYS A 134 -5.89 6.54 6.37
C LYS A 134 -4.69 7.49 6.29
N THR A 135 -4.55 8.24 5.20
CA THR A 135 -3.50 9.25 5.04
C THR A 135 -3.60 10.36 6.08
N LEU A 136 -4.80 10.90 6.31
CA LEU A 136 -5.03 11.91 7.35
C LEU A 136 -4.73 11.38 8.76
N GLN A 137 -5.13 10.15 9.06
CA GLN A 137 -4.82 9.51 10.34
C GLN A 137 -3.32 9.33 10.54
N GLY A 138 -2.59 8.90 9.50
CA GLY A 138 -1.13 8.80 9.53
C GLY A 138 -0.45 10.14 9.75
N LEU A 139 -0.89 11.18 9.04
CA LEU A 139 -0.39 12.55 9.20
C LEU A 139 -0.62 13.07 10.63
N ASN A 140 -1.84 12.92 11.15
CA ASN A 140 -2.17 13.32 12.53
C ASN A 140 -1.30 12.55 13.54
N SER A 141 -1.16 11.23 13.37
CA SER A 141 -0.35 10.38 14.24
C SER A 141 1.11 10.81 14.25
N PHE A 142 1.65 11.22 13.10
CA PHE A 142 3.03 11.71 13.01
C PHE A 142 3.25 12.99 13.85
N TYR A 143 2.26 13.91 13.89
CA TYR A 143 2.36 15.16 14.62
C TYR A 143 1.97 15.06 16.09
N THR A 144 1.06 14.17 16.48
CA THR A 144 0.46 14.17 17.81
C THR A 144 0.88 13.01 18.69
N ASP A 145 1.25 11.86 18.10
CA ASP A 145 1.54 10.65 18.85
C ASP A 145 3.01 10.57 19.29
N SER A 146 3.23 10.02 20.47
CA SER A 146 4.58 9.63 20.89
C SER A 146 5.10 8.47 20.04
N PRO A 147 6.41 8.27 19.92
CA PRO A 147 6.98 7.11 19.23
C PRO A 147 6.50 5.76 19.77
N ASP A 148 6.29 5.64 21.08
CA ASP A 148 5.72 4.43 21.71
C ASP A 148 4.31 4.15 21.15
N LEU A 149 3.45 5.17 21.10
CA LEU A 149 2.08 5.04 20.59
C LEU A 149 2.06 4.74 19.07
N ARG A 150 2.95 5.36 18.27
CA ARG A 150 3.08 5.02 16.85
C ARG A 150 3.49 3.57 16.65
N TYR A 151 4.40 3.06 17.49
CA TYR A 151 4.79 1.65 17.47
C TYR A 151 3.63 0.71 17.84
N GLU A 152 2.85 1.03 18.89
CA GLU A 152 1.65 0.26 19.25
C GLU A 152 0.61 0.24 18.12
N LYS A 153 0.38 1.38 17.43
CA LYS A 153 -0.48 1.45 16.26
C LYS A 153 0.05 0.59 15.11
N PHE A 154 1.37 0.63 14.85
CA PHE A 154 2.00 -0.25 13.86
C PHE A 154 1.74 -1.72 14.14
N LEU A 155 1.89 -2.17 15.40
CA LEU A 155 1.64 -3.56 15.79
C LEU A 155 0.19 -4.00 15.53
N LYS A 156 -0.77 -3.09 15.74
CA LYS A 156 -2.20 -3.36 15.49
C LYS A 156 -2.53 -3.41 14.01
N GLU A 157 -1.94 -2.51 13.23
CA GLU A 157 -2.20 -2.40 11.79
C GLU A 157 -1.48 -3.50 10.99
N TYR A 158 -0.28 -3.86 11.41
CA TYR A 158 0.62 -4.79 10.72
C TYR A 158 1.16 -5.91 11.64
N PRO A 159 0.30 -6.73 12.26
CA PRO A 159 0.74 -7.74 13.23
C PRO A 159 1.75 -8.73 12.63
N ASP A 160 1.59 -9.08 11.35
CA ASP A 160 2.43 -10.07 10.66
C ASP A 160 3.77 -9.50 10.17
N LEU A 161 3.89 -8.18 10.01
CA LEU A 161 5.08 -7.56 9.42
C LEU A 161 6.31 -7.59 10.33
N LEU A 162 6.14 -7.73 11.64
CA LEU A 162 7.25 -7.83 12.59
C LEU A 162 8.27 -8.92 12.25
N GLN A 163 7.80 -10.02 11.65
CA GLN A 163 8.63 -11.17 11.30
C GLN A 163 9.03 -11.17 9.81
N ARG A 164 8.37 -10.35 8.99
CA ARG A 164 8.56 -10.32 7.53
C ARG A 164 9.50 -9.22 7.05
N ILE A 165 9.65 -8.15 7.82
CA ILE A 165 10.44 -6.99 7.40
C ILE A 165 11.55 -6.64 8.39
N PRO A 166 12.68 -6.10 7.93
CA PRO A 166 13.76 -5.61 8.78
C PRO A 166 13.31 -4.50 9.74
N GLN A 167 13.80 -4.58 10.99
CA GLN A 167 13.40 -3.64 12.04
C GLN A 167 13.75 -2.17 11.75
N TYR A 168 14.76 -1.91 10.94
CA TYR A 168 15.12 -0.53 10.57
C TYR A 168 14.04 0.14 9.72
N TYR A 169 13.26 -0.62 8.92
CA TYR A 169 12.10 -0.08 8.20
C TYR A 169 10.96 0.28 9.16
N ILE A 170 10.75 -0.54 10.20
CA ILE A 170 9.79 -0.24 11.26
C ILE A 170 10.23 1.00 12.04
N ALA A 171 11.52 1.12 12.37
CA ALA A 171 12.06 2.29 13.04
C ALA A 171 11.85 3.57 12.20
N SER A 172 12.13 3.50 10.91
CA SER A 172 11.88 4.59 9.96
C SER A 172 10.40 4.97 9.91
N TYR A 173 9.49 4.00 9.82
CA TYR A 173 8.03 4.22 9.83
C TYR A 173 7.55 4.88 11.13
N VAL A 174 8.05 4.43 12.27
CA VAL A 174 7.73 5.01 13.59
C VAL A 174 8.39 6.39 13.78
N GLY A 175 9.37 6.76 12.94
CA GLY A 175 10.07 8.03 13.01
C GLY A 175 11.12 8.07 14.13
N VAL A 176 11.83 6.95 14.34
CA VAL A 176 12.90 6.85 15.35
C VAL A 176 14.12 6.12 14.78
N LYS A 177 15.27 6.28 15.46
CA LYS A 177 16.47 5.48 15.17
C LYS A 177 16.27 4.02 15.62
N PRO A 178 16.92 3.02 14.98
CA PRO A 178 16.78 1.60 15.34
C PRO A 178 17.05 1.30 16.82
N GLN A 179 18.04 1.98 17.42
CA GLN A 179 18.36 1.82 18.86
C GLN A 179 17.19 2.28 19.77
N SER A 180 16.48 3.33 19.38
CA SER A 180 15.30 3.82 20.11
C SER A 180 14.13 2.84 19.98
N LEU A 181 13.91 2.26 18.78
CA LEU A 181 12.91 1.22 18.58
C LEU A 181 13.17 0.01 19.48
N SER A 182 14.42 -0.44 19.60
CA SER A 182 14.78 -1.55 20.49
C SER A 182 14.37 -1.28 21.95
N ARG A 183 14.57 -0.04 22.44
CA ARG A 183 14.15 0.37 23.79
C ARG A 183 12.63 0.40 23.96
N ILE A 184 11.91 0.90 22.94
CA ILE A 184 10.42 0.90 22.91
C ILE A 184 9.91 -0.55 23.00
N ARG A 185 10.43 -1.46 22.20
CA ARG A 185 10.08 -2.89 22.22
C ARG A 185 10.29 -3.52 23.61
N SER A 186 11.45 -3.30 24.20
CA SER A 186 11.76 -3.84 25.53
C SER A 186 10.81 -3.33 26.62
N ARG A 187 10.30 -2.11 26.51
CA ARG A 187 9.30 -1.55 27.43
C ARG A 187 7.93 -2.19 27.22
N ASN A 188 7.51 -2.41 25.97
CA ASN A 188 6.20 -3.00 25.68
C ASN A 188 6.11 -4.46 26.13
N THR A 189 7.17 -5.28 25.91
CA THR A 189 7.22 -6.68 26.37
C THR A 189 7.16 -6.81 27.90
N ARG A 190 7.49 -5.77 28.67
CA ARG A 190 7.40 -5.79 30.14
C ARG A 190 6.04 -5.35 30.68
N ARG A 191 5.15 -4.86 29.84
CA ARG A 191 3.80 -4.39 30.20
C ARG A 191 2.71 -5.42 29.92
N GLU A 192 3.03 -6.47 29.15
CA GLU A 192 2.23 -7.69 28.96
C GLU A 192 2.59 -8.73 30.04
#